data_cacfa2eff574a674f4cc60a1a2fb8760
#
_entry.id   cacfa2eff574a674f4cc60a1a2fb8760
#
_cell.length_a   1.000
_cell.length_b   1.000
_cell.length_c   1.000
_cell.angle_alpha   90.00
_cell.angle_beta   90.00
_cell.angle_gamma   90.00
#
_symmetry.space_group_name_H-M   'P 1'
#
loop_
_entity.id
_entity.type
_entity.pdbx_description
1 polymer ?
#
loop_
_entity_poly.entity_id
_entity_poly.type
_entity_poly.pdbx_seq_one_letter_code
_entity_poly.pdbx_strand_id
1 'polypeptide(L)'
;IEPMTLEVVERILDIEKPDSVLPNLGGQMGLNLSMELARSGYLDRTGIRLLACKPETIDRAEDRELFKETMEKLHQPIIPSEVVETLQDALDCADRIGYPVIVRPAFTMGGTGGGICETREKLIEIGTNGLRLSPIHQILVEKCIAGWKEIEYEVMRDHKGNVITVCNMENLDPVGIHTGDSVVVAPSQTLTDHEYQML
;
A
#
# COMPACT_ATOMS: atom_id res chain seq x y z
N ILE A 1 -25.64 -5.62 17.33
CA ILE A 1 -24.18 -5.52 17.10
C ILE A 1 -23.67 -6.95 16.90
N GLU A 2 -23.00 -7.18 15.81
CA GLU A 2 -22.48 -8.50 15.41
C GLU A 2 -20.99 -8.40 15.12
N PRO A 3 -20.22 -9.49 15.26
CA PRO A 3 -18.82 -9.48 14.87
C PRO A 3 -18.65 -9.33 13.36
N MET A 4 -17.58 -8.65 12.95
CA MET A 4 -17.24 -8.41 11.54
C MET A 4 -16.51 -9.63 10.96
N THR A 5 -17.26 -10.68 10.67
CA THR A 5 -16.77 -11.91 10.01
C THR A 5 -17.51 -12.16 8.72
N LEU A 6 -16.93 -12.91 7.79
CA LEU A 6 -17.55 -13.25 6.51
C LEU A 6 -18.93 -13.88 6.71
N GLU A 7 -19.05 -14.89 7.59
CA GLU A 7 -20.30 -15.58 7.87
C GLU A 7 -21.42 -14.65 8.36
N VAL A 8 -21.07 -13.72 9.25
CA VAL A 8 -22.04 -12.75 9.78
C VAL A 8 -22.45 -11.77 8.71
N VAL A 9 -21.51 -11.29 7.89
CA VAL A 9 -21.80 -10.36 6.79
C VAL A 9 -22.68 -11.05 5.74
N GLU A 10 -22.39 -12.28 5.33
CA GLU A 10 -23.25 -13.07 4.41
C GLU A 10 -24.67 -13.19 4.97
N ARG A 11 -24.81 -13.55 6.26
CA ARG A 11 -26.13 -13.64 6.92
C ARG A 11 -26.88 -12.30 6.90
N ILE A 12 -26.21 -11.18 7.14
CA ILE A 12 -26.84 -9.85 7.09
C ILE A 12 -27.27 -9.53 5.66
N LEU A 13 -26.44 -9.82 4.66
CA LEU A 13 -26.76 -9.60 3.26
C LEU A 13 -27.96 -10.45 2.80
N ASP A 14 -28.07 -11.68 3.29
CA ASP A 14 -29.21 -12.56 3.03
C ASP A 14 -30.54 -12.05 3.63
N ILE A 15 -30.46 -11.37 4.78
CA ILE A 15 -31.62 -10.76 5.46
C ILE A 15 -32.04 -9.46 4.79
N GLU A 16 -31.06 -8.55 4.60
CA GLU A 16 -31.31 -7.17 4.11
C GLU A 16 -31.48 -7.12 2.59
N LYS A 17 -30.93 -8.08 1.84
CA LYS A 17 -31.00 -8.19 0.38
C LYS A 17 -30.71 -6.88 -0.37
N PRO A 18 -29.57 -6.24 -0.10
CA PRO A 18 -29.21 -5.01 -0.80
C PRO A 18 -28.86 -5.29 -2.26
N ASP A 19 -29.00 -4.29 -3.12
CA ASP A 19 -28.54 -4.37 -4.52
C ASP A 19 -27.02 -4.30 -4.65
N SER A 20 -26.36 -3.74 -3.65
CA SER A 20 -24.91 -3.48 -3.69
C SER A 20 -24.30 -3.26 -2.31
N VAL A 21 -22.97 -3.42 -2.25
CA VAL A 21 -22.16 -3.17 -1.06
C VAL A 21 -21.07 -2.14 -1.40
N LEU A 22 -20.84 -1.17 -0.51
CA LEU A 22 -19.79 -0.16 -0.62
C LEU A 22 -18.76 -0.37 0.50
N PRO A 23 -17.65 -1.08 0.24
CA PRO A 23 -16.70 -1.46 1.28
C PRO A 23 -15.71 -0.36 1.67
N ASN A 24 -15.40 0.57 0.75
CA ASN A 24 -14.32 1.55 0.93
C ASN A 24 -14.48 2.47 2.14
N LEU A 25 -15.71 2.65 2.64
CA LEU A 25 -15.98 3.43 3.85
C LEU A 25 -15.72 2.65 5.15
N GLY A 26 -15.45 1.35 5.06
CA GLY A 26 -15.16 0.46 6.19
C GLY A 26 -13.68 0.26 6.49
N GLY A 27 -12.80 1.05 5.87
CA GLY A 27 -11.34 0.91 6.00
C GLY A 27 -10.86 -0.48 5.56
N GLN A 28 -9.71 -0.91 6.07
CA GLN A 28 -9.09 -2.19 5.71
C GLN A 28 -9.98 -3.40 6.00
N MET A 29 -10.76 -3.35 7.08
CA MET A 29 -11.70 -4.42 7.43
C MET A 29 -12.80 -4.58 6.36
N GLY A 30 -13.35 -3.47 5.90
CA GLY A 30 -14.34 -3.46 4.81
C GLY A 30 -13.77 -3.99 3.51
N LEU A 31 -12.56 -3.60 3.15
CA LEU A 31 -11.86 -4.10 1.96
C LEU A 31 -11.59 -5.60 2.06
N ASN A 32 -11.05 -6.09 3.16
CA ASN A 32 -10.76 -7.51 3.36
C ASN A 32 -12.02 -8.36 3.24
N LEU A 33 -13.10 -7.99 3.93
CA LEU A 33 -14.38 -8.70 3.86
C LEU A 33 -15.00 -8.67 2.46
N SER A 34 -14.87 -7.57 1.73
CA SER A 34 -15.35 -7.51 0.35
C SER A 34 -14.58 -8.45 -0.58
N MET A 35 -13.27 -8.60 -0.37
CA MET A 35 -12.44 -9.54 -1.11
C MET A 35 -12.80 -11.00 -0.76
N GLU A 36 -13.08 -11.29 0.51
CA GLU A 36 -13.57 -12.61 0.93
C GLU A 36 -14.93 -12.93 0.30
N LEU A 37 -15.89 -11.99 0.30
CA LEU A 37 -17.19 -12.15 -0.37
C LEU A 37 -17.04 -12.41 -1.87
N ALA A 38 -16.13 -11.71 -2.55
CA ALA A 38 -15.86 -11.91 -3.97
C ALA A 38 -15.24 -13.29 -4.22
N ARG A 39 -14.19 -13.65 -3.46
CA ARG A 39 -13.46 -14.91 -3.63
C ARG A 39 -14.29 -16.17 -3.25
N SER A 40 -15.22 -16.03 -2.30
CA SER A 40 -16.17 -17.11 -1.97
C SER A 40 -17.23 -17.35 -3.04
N GLY A 41 -17.32 -16.46 -4.05
CA GLY A 41 -18.36 -16.47 -5.07
C GLY A 41 -19.73 -16.06 -4.54
N TYR A 42 -19.80 -15.50 -3.33
CA TYR A 42 -21.08 -15.05 -2.74
C TYR A 42 -21.73 -13.95 -3.56
N LEU A 43 -20.95 -12.95 -3.99
CA LEU A 43 -21.45 -11.84 -4.80
C LEU A 43 -22.02 -12.31 -6.13
N ASP A 44 -21.37 -13.26 -6.80
CA ASP A 44 -21.83 -13.83 -8.07
C ASP A 44 -23.14 -14.61 -7.90
N ARG A 45 -23.26 -15.40 -6.81
CA ARG A 45 -24.46 -16.20 -6.54
C ARG A 45 -25.68 -15.34 -6.20
N THR A 46 -25.46 -14.21 -5.52
CA THR A 46 -26.56 -13.35 -5.04
C THR A 46 -26.87 -12.23 -6.01
N GLY A 47 -25.97 -11.91 -6.93
CA GLY A 47 -26.07 -10.76 -7.85
C GLY A 47 -25.84 -9.40 -7.16
N ILE A 48 -25.37 -9.40 -5.91
CA ILE A 48 -25.03 -8.17 -5.18
C ILE A 48 -23.78 -7.58 -5.79
N ARG A 49 -23.85 -6.31 -6.17
CA ARG A 49 -22.74 -5.59 -6.81
C ARG A 49 -21.78 -5.00 -5.78
N LEU A 50 -20.50 -5.21 -6.00
CA LEU A 50 -19.46 -4.47 -5.29
C LEU A 50 -19.33 -3.08 -5.95
N LEU A 51 -19.53 -2.02 -5.15
CA LEU A 51 -19.36 -0.64 -5.62
C LEU A 51 -17.93 -0.15 -5.38
N ALA A 52 -17.58 0.96 -6.02
CA ALA A 52 -16.27 1.59 -6.04
C ALA A 52 -15.20 0.70 -6.72
N CYS A 53 -14.28 0.10 -5.98
CA CYS A 53 -13.18 -0.66 -6.58
C CYS A 53 -13.57 -2.10 -6.90
N LYS A 54 -13.14 -2.57 -8.07
CA LYS A 54 -13.26 -4.00 -8.43
C LYS A 54 -12.24 -4.83 -7.65
N PRO A 55 -12.51 -6.12 -7.37
CA PRO A 55 -11.57 -7.00 -6.67
C PRO A 55 -10.17 -7.01 -7.29
N GLU A 56 -10.07 -7.07 -8.62
CA GLU A 56 -8.78 -7.09 -9.32
C GLU A 56 -7.99 -5.77 -9.14
N THR A 57 -8.71 -4.66 -8.93
CA THR A 57 -8.08 -3.34 -8.67
C THR A 57 -7.57 -3.28 -7.24
N ILE A 58 -8.33 -3.84 -6.30
CA ILE A 58 -7.90 -3.93 -4.90
C ILE A 58 -6.66 -4.81 -4.81
N ASP A 59 -6.65 -5.99 -5.44
CA ASP A 59 -5.48 -6.87 -5.47
C ASP A 59 -4.24 -6.15 -6.01
N ARG A 60 -4.37 -5.39 -7.11
CA ARG A 60 -3.24 -4.61 -7.67
C ARG A 60 -2.75 -3.49 -6.77
N ALA A 61 -3.61 -2.92 -5.94
CA ALA A 61 -3.24 -1.85 -5.01
C ALA A 61 -2.61 -2.39 -3.72
N GLU A 62 -3.11 -3.52 -3.21
CA GLU A 62 -2.69 -4.09 -1.93
C GLU A 62 -1.48 -5.02 -2.05
N ASP A 63 -1.37 -5.75 -3.18
CA ASP A 63 -0.24 -6.64 -3.43
C ASP A 63 0.94 -5.85 -4.02
N ARG A 64 2.08 -5.89 -3.33
CA ARG A 64 3.28 -5.11 -3.70
C ARG A 64 3.86 -5.49 -5.06
N GLU A 65 3.81 -6.77 -5.41
CA GLU A 65 4.34 -7.28 -6.68
C GLU A 65 3.43 -6.88 -7.83
N LEU A 66 2.11 -7.06 -7.68
CA LEU A 66 1.12 -6.62 -8.66
C LEU A 66 1.11 -5.09 -8.82
N PHE A 67 1.32 -4.34 -7.74
CA PHE A 67 1.46 -2.89 -7.78
C PHE A 67 2.70 -2.49 -8.59
N LYS A 68 3.86 -3.09 -8.28
CA LYS A 68 5.12 -2.86 -8.99
C LYS A 68 4.97 -3.13 -10.49
N GLU A 69 4.46 -4.32 -10.86
CA GLU A 69 4.20 -4.65 -12.26
C GLU A 69 3.26 -3.65 -12.94
N THR A 70 2.24 -3.17 -12.21
CA THR A 70 1.29 -2.19 -12.74
C THR A 70 1.98 -0.87 -13.04
N MET A 71 2.82 -0.37 -12.12
CA MET A 71 3.56 0.87 -12.31
C MET A 71 4.58 0.74 -13.45
N GLU A 72 5.28 -0.38 -13.55
CA GLU A 72 6.21 -0.66 -14.65
C GLU A 72 5.49 -0.65 -16.01
N LYS A 73 4.32 -1.29 -16.11
CA LYS A 73 3.48 -1.27 -17.33
C LYS A 73 3.00 0.13 -17.71
N LEU A 74 2.78 0.98 -16.71
CA LEU A 74 2.37 2.37 -16.89
C LEU A 74 3.56 3.33 -17.08
N HIS A 75 4.80 2.82 -17.02
CA HIS A 75 6.03 3.61 -17.06
C HIS A 75 6.10 4.67 -15.96
N GLN A 76 5.50 4.36 -14.79
CA GLN A 76 5.56 5.23 -13.63
C GLN A 76 6.72 4.83 -12.73
N PRO A 77 7.44 5.81 -12.16
CA PRO A 77 8.53 5.52 -11.23
C PRO A 77 7.99 4.89 -9.95
N ILE A 78 8.75 3.92 -9.44
CA ILE A 78 8.53 3.31 -8.12
C ILE A 78 9.80 3.45 -7.29
N ILE A 79 9.66 3.34 -5.98
CA ILE A 79 10.80 3.33 -5.08
C ILE A 79 11.59 2.03 -5.35
N PRO A 80 12.88 2.11 -5.72
CA PRO A 80 13.70 0.93 -5.92
C PRO A 80 13.76 0.07 -4.66
N SER A 81 13.39 -1.19 -4.79
CA SER A 81 13.35 -2.13 -3.68
C SER A 81 13.55 -3.56 -4.16
N GLU A 82 14.04 -4.42 -3.28
CA GLU A 82 14.24 -5.85 -3.55
C GLU A 82 14.04 -6.67 -2.29
N VAL A 83 13.38 -7.80 -2.42
CA VAL A 83 13.27 -8.80 -1.36
C VAL A 83 14.48 -9.73 -1.46
N VAL A 84 15.21 -9.89 -0.36
CA VAL A 84 16.42 -10.69 -0.32
C VAL A 84 16.43 -11.65 0.87
N GLU A 85 17.13 -12.78 0.70
CA GLU A 85 17.21 -13.86 1.69
C GLU A 85 18.60 -13.99 2.31
N THR A 86 19.59 -13.30 1.73
CA THR A 86 20.96 -13.31 2.25
C THR A 86 21.47 -11.90 2.51
N LEU A 87 22.43 -11.80 3.44
CA LEU A 87 23.09 -10.52 3.70
C LEU A 87 23.88 -10.03 2.48
N GLN A 88 24.47 -10.94 1.71
CA GLN A 88 25.23 -10.55 0.52
C GLN A 88 24.30 -9.90 -0.53
N ASP A 89 23.14 -10.50 -0.80
CA ASP A 89 22.16 -9.92 -1.73
C ASP A 89 21.65 -8.56 -1.24
N ALA A 90 21.48 -8.39 0.09
CA ALA A 90 21.13 -7.10 0.67
C ALA A 90 22.21 -6.03 0.41
N LEU A 91 23.47 -6.38 0.56
CA LEU A 91 24.58 -5.47 0.29
C LEU A 91 24.67 -5.11 -1.19
N ASP A 92 24.55 -6.10 -2.08
CA ASP A 92 24.58 -5.90 -3.52
C ASP A 92 23.36 -5.05 -4.00
N CYS A 93 22.21 -5.26 -3.41
CA CYS A 93 21.03 -4.44 -3.64
C CYS A 93 21.27 -2.98 -3.21
N ALA A 94 21.76 -2.76 -1.99
CA ALA A 94 22.04 -1.42 -1.48
C ALA A 94 23.12 -0.69 -2.29
N ASP A 95 24.14 -1.40 -2.76
CA ASP A 95 25.18 -0.82 -3.61
C ASP A 95 24.62 -0.38 -4.98
N ARG A 96 23.60 -1.07 -5.51
CA ARG A 96 22.89 -0.65 -6.74
C ARG A 96 21.94 0.53 -6.50
N ILE A 97 21.16 0.50 -5.41
CA ILE A 97 20.15 1.51 -5.08
C ILE A 97 20.80 2.81 -4.57
N GLY A 98 21.92 2.68 -3.87
CA GLY A 98 22.64 3.75 -3.18
C GLY A 98 22.03 4.05 -1.80
N TYR A 99 22.94 4.29 -0.83
CA TYR A 99 22.56 4.65 0.54
C TYR A 99 21.96 6.08 0.62
N PRO A 100 21.14 6.36 1.64
CA PRO A 100 20.61 5.44 2.64
C PRO A 100 19.56 4.49 2.09
N VAL A 101 19.43 3.29 2.71
CA VAL A 101 18.38 2.31 2.45
C VAL A 101 17.59 2.01 3.71
N ILE A 102 16.36 1.52 3.55
CA ILE A 102 15.53 1.02 4.64
C ILE A 102 15.50 -0.51 4.55
N VAL A 103 15.65 -1.16 5.69
CA VAL A 103 15.48 -2.61 5.84
C VAL A 103 14.17 -2.87 6.58
N ARG A 104 13.35 -3.76 6.04
CA ARG A 104 12.10 -4.22 6.67
C ARG A 104 12.05 -5.75 6.66
N PRO A 105 12.17 -6.41 7.82
CA PRO A 105 11.99 -7.85 7.88
C PRO A 105 10.56 -8.27 7.52
N ALA A 106 10.44 -9.37 6.78
CA ALA A 106 9.14 -9.93 6.45
C ALA A 106 8.45 -10.51 7.69
N PHE A 107 7.13 -10.34 7.79
CA PHE A 107 6.28 -10.87 8.86
C PHE A 107 6.69 -10.48 10.29
N THR A 108 7.34 -9.33 10.47
CA THR A 108 7.58 -8.77 11.80
C THR A 108 6.57 -7.67 12.12
N MET A 109 6.20 -7.54 13.40
CA MET A 109 5.26 -6.53 13.84
C MET A 109 5.99 -5.28 14.37
N GLY A 110 5.40 -4.11 14.14
CA GLY A 110 5.86 -2.85 14.74
C GLY A 110 7.27 -2.42 14.29
N GLY A 111 7.72 -2.83 13.11
CA GLY A 111 9.04 -2.45 12.60
C GLY A 111 10.23 -3.12 13.30
N THR A 112 9.96 -4.16 14.12
CA THR A 112 11.01 -4.87 14.86
C THR A 112 12.06 -5.47 13.93
N GLY A 113 13.33 -5.16 14.17
CA GLY A 113 14.47 -5.66 13.39
C GLY A 113 14.74 -4.93 12.08
N GLY A 114 13.93 -3.92 11.75
CA GLY A 114 14.13 -3.03 10.61
C GLY A 114 14.80 -1.72 11.01
N GLY A 115 15.08 -0.88 10.02
CA GLY A 115 15.62 0.45 10.25
C GLY A 115 16.27 1.08 9.03
N ILE A 116 16.68 2.35 9.18
CA ILE A 116 17.40 3.10 8.16
C ILE A 116 18.89 2.76 8.28
N CYS A 117 19.49 2.40 7.15
CA CYS A 117 20.90 2.09 7.01
C CYS A 117 21.56 3.18 6.17
N GLU A 118 22.28 4.08 6.83
CA GLU A 118 23.00 5.18 6.18
C GLU A 118 24.32 4.69 5.56
N THR A 119 24.87 3.60 6.09
CA THR A 119 26.16 3.03 5.66
C THR A 119 26.08 1.52 5.50
N ARG A 120 27.09 0.96 4.82
CA ARG A 120 27.23 -0.49 4.62
C ARG A 120 27.34 -1.25 5.95
N GLU A 121 28.08 -0.70 6.91
CA GLU A 121 28.25 -1.28 8.25
C GLU A 121 26.92 -1.37 8.98
N LYS A 122 26.11 -0.31 8.88
CA LYS A 122 24.79 -0.29 9.49
C LYS A 122 23.82 -1.29 8.82
N LEU A 123 23.95 -1.48 7.51
CA LEU A 123 23.19 -2.51 6.80
C LEU A 123 23.60 -3.91 7.23
N ILE A 124 24.89 -4.18 7.46
CA ILE A 124 25.35 -5.47 7.98
C ILE A 124 24.72 -5.76 9.35
N GLU A 125 24.71 -4.79 10.24
CA GLU A 125 24.12 -4.93 11.58
C GLU A 125 22.60 -5.20 11.50
N ILE A 126 21.86 -4.29 10.85
CA ILE A 126 20.39 -4.34 10.79
C ILE A 126 19.93 -5.50 9.89
N GLY A 127 20.56 -5.71 8.74
CA GLY A 127 20.21 -6.77 7.79
C GLY A 127 20.39 -8.16 8.38
N THR A 128 21.52 -8.40 9.09
CA THR A 128 21.73 -9.66 9.79
C THR A 128 20.67 -9.93 10.85
N ASN A 129 20.34 -8.91 11.64
CA ASN A 129 19.30 -9.03 12.66
C ASN A 129 17.92 -9.21 12.04
N GLY A 130 17.62 -8.49 10.97
CA GLY A 130 16.35 -8.59 10.24
C GLY A 130 16.12 -9.96 9.64
N LEU A 131 17.13 -10.54 8.97
CA LEU A 131 17.07 -11.90 8.43
C LEU A 131 16.84 -12.93 9.53
N ARG A 132 17.48 -12.77 10.70
CA ARG A 132 17.31 -13.66 11.85
C ARG A 132 15.91 -13.58 12.46
N LEU A 133 15.32 -12.38 12.52
CA LEU A 133 13.99 -12.14 13.13
C LEU A 133 12.83 -12.46 12.20
N SER A 134 13.04 -12.43 10.88
CA SER A 134 12.02 -12.85 9.92
C SER A 134 11.77 -14.35 10.00
N PRO A 135 10.54 -14.80 10.22
CA PRO A 135 10.19 -16.22 10.28
C PRO A 135 10.52 -17.00 8.99
N ILE A 136 10.59 -16.29 7.87
CA ILE A 136 10.92 -16.86 6.54
C ILE A 136 12.30 -16.43 6.04
N HIS A 137 13.14 -15.84 6.92
CA HIS A 137 14.49 -15.37 6.60
C HIS A 137 14.56 -14.42 5.39
N GLN A 138 13.56 -13.53 5.25
CA GLN A 138 13.52 -12.54 4.19
C GLN A 138 13.48 -11.13 4.76
N ILE A 139 14.19 -10.22 4.08
CA ILE A 139 14.10 -8.77 4.31
C ILE A 139 13.84 -8.04 3.01
N LEU A 140 13.09 -6.94 3.07
CA LEU A 140 13.00 -5.96 2.01
C LEU A 140 14.11 -4.93 2.21
N VAL A 141 14.88 -4.65 1.17
CA VAL A 141 15.82 -3.52 1.09
C VAL A 141 15.24 -2.51 0.12
N GLU A 142 15.07 -1.29 0.58
CA GLU A 142 14.33 -0.23 -0.16
C GLU A 142 15.10 1.08 -0.09
N LYS A 143 15.08 1.89 -1.15
CA LYS A 143 15.64 3.24 -1.15
C LYS A 143 14.97 4.09 -0.07
N CYS A 144 15.77 4.70 0.80
CA CYS A 144 15.24 5.64 1.78
C CYS A 144 14.85 6.95 1.09
N ILE A 145 13.60 7.35 1.27
CA ILE A 145 13.03 8.60 0.77
C ILE A 145 12.75 9.60 1.89
N ALA A 146 13.39 9.45 3.04
CA ALA A 146 13.28 10.41 4.13
C ALA A 146 13.58 11.84 3.64
N GLY A 147 12.72 12.77 3.99
CA GLY A 147 12.82 14.18 3.56
C GLY A 147 12.17 14.48 2.19
N TRP A 148 11.60 13.49 1.52
CA TRP A 148 10.79 13.75 0.34
C TRP A 148 9.42 14.30 0.75
N LYS A 149 8.79 15.05 -0.18
CA LYS A 149 7.40 15.47 -0.04
C LYS A 149 6.48 14.27 -0.26
N GLU A 150 5.38 14.25 0.48
CA GLU A 150 4.28 13.30 0.28
C GLU A 150 3.10 14.08 -0.28
N ILE A 151 2.76 13.79 -1.52
CA ILE A 151 1.67 14.44 -2.26
C ILE A 151 0.66 13.37 -2.63
N GLU A 152 -0.61 13.64 -2.39
CA GLU A 152 -1.70 12.74 -2.67
C GLU A 152 -2.72 13.40 -3.61
N TYR A 153 -3.35 12.60 -4.45
CA TYR A 153 -4.45 13.00 -5.31
C TYR A 153 -5.67 12.12 -5.06
N GLU A 154 -6.79 12.73 -4.72
CA GLU A 154 -8.07 12.06 -4.72
C GLU A 154 -8.65 12.03 -6.13
N VAL A 155 -8.82 10.83 -6.67
CA VAL A 155 -9.28 10.63 -8.05
C VAL A 155 -10.52 9.75 -8.06
N MET A 156 -11.54 10.20 -8.80
CA MET A 156 -12.76 9.42 -9.03
C MET A 156 -12.89 9.05 -10.51
N ARG A 157 -13.29 7.81 -10.76
CA ARG A 157 -13.59 7.33 -12.11
C ARG A 157 -14.99 6.71 -12.17
N ASP A 158 -15.80 7.10 -13.15
CA ASP A 158 -17.12 6.52 -13.37
C ASP A 158 -17.05 5.23 -14.22
N HIS A 159 -18.20 4.55 -14.37
CA HIS A 159 -18.31 3.32 -15.16
C HIS A 159 -18.13 3.54 -16.67
N LYS A 160 -18.18 4.78 -17.16
CA LYS A 160 -17.93 5.15 -18.56
C LYS A 160 -16.48 5.49 -18.83
N GLY A 161 -15.66 5.53 -17.78
CA GLY A 161 -14.23 5.85 -17.89
C GLY A 161 -13.92 7.34 -17.78
N ASN A 162 -14.90 8.20 -17.44
CA ASN A 162 -14.62 9.59 -17.12
C ASN A 162 -13.86 9.67 -15.80
N VAL A 163 -12.84 10.51 -15.75
CA VAL A 163 -11.97 10.68 -14.59
C VAL A 163 -11.99 12.12 -14.15
N ILE A 164 -12.09 12.37 -12.86
CA ILE A 164 -11.92 13.68 -12.24
C ILE A 164 -10.91 13.57 -11.09
N THR A 165 -10.07 14.57 -10.97
CA THR A 165 -9.30 14.83 -9.75
C THR A 165 -10.16 15.69 -8.83
N VAL A 166 -10.51 15.16 -7.68
CA VAL A 166 -11.36 15.86 -6.68
C VAL A 166 -10.54 16.94 -6.00
N CYS A 167 -9.37 16.57 -5.51
CA CYS A 167 -8.37 17.49 -4.93
C CYS A 167 -6.98 16.85 -4.95
N ASN A 168 -5.98 17.69 -4.73
CA ASN A 168 -4.67 17.25 -4.32
C ASN A 168 -4.39 17.68 -2.88
N MET A 169 -3.51 16.95 -2.21
CA MET A 169 -3.17 17.15 -0.81
C MET A 169 -1.66 17.03 -0.62
N GLU A 170 -1.17 17.68 0.41
CA GLU A 170 0.22 17.64 0.83
C GLU A 170 0.31 17.31 2.32
N ASN A 171 1.08 16.30 2.67
CA ASN A 171 1.42 16.00 4.05
C ASN A 171 2.55 16.93 4.51
N LEU A 172 2.34 17.65 5.61
CA LEU A 172 3.35 18.55 6.19
C LEU A 172 4.36 17.80 7.06
N ASP A 173 3.96 16.66 7.57
CA ASP A 173 4.84 15.78 8.34
C ASP A 173 5.77 15.00 7.39
N PRO A 174 6.93 14.54 7.90
CA PRO A 174 7.87 13.76 7.11
C PRO A 174 7.24 12.50 6.52
N VAL A 175 7.64 12.14 5.28
CA VAL A 175 7.24 10.88 4.66
C VAL A 175 7.51 9.68 5.56
N GLY A 176 6.54 8.78 5.65
CA GLY A 176 6.58 7.60 6.53
C GLY A 176 5.77 7.75 7.82
N ILE A 177 5.25 8.95 8.13
CA ILE A 177 4.19 9.11 9.13
C ILE A 177 2.87 8.74 8.44
N HIS A 178 2.07 7.90 9.12
CA HIS A 178 0.80 7.44 8.56
C HIS A 178 -0.13 8.63 8.27
N THR A 179 -0.74 8.66 7.07
CA THR A 179 -1.61 9.76 6.62
C THR A 179 -2.70 10.14 7.62
N GLY A 180 -3.27 9.16 8.32
CA GLY A 180 -4.27 9.40 9.37
C GLY A 180 -3.76 10.12 10.62
N ASP A 181 -2.44 10.18 10.80
CA ASP A 181 -1.76 10.79 11.96
C ASP A 181 -0.98 12.05 11.59
N SER A 182 -0.90 12.38 10.29
CA SER A 182 -0.17 13.55 9.79
C SER A 182 -1.09 14.76 9.58
N VAL A 183 -0.48 15.95 9.56
CA VAL A 183 -1.18 17.19 9.17
C VAL A 183 -1.22 17.26 7.65
N VAL A 184 -2.43 17.24 7.09
CA VAL A 184 -2.67 17.27 5.65
C VAL A 184 -3.29 18.62 5.25
N VAL A 185 -2.77 19.22 4.19
CA VAL A 185 -3.28 20.48 3.62
C VAL A 185 -3.83 20.22 2.21
N ALA A 186 -5.05 20.64 1.97
CA ALA A 186 -5.71 20.58 0.66
C ALA A 186 -6.19 21.97 0.25
N PRO A 187 -5.88 22.47 -0.95
CA PRO A 187 -4.95 21.91 -1.91
C PRO A 187 -3.49 22.04 -1.45
N SER A 188 -2.58 21.26 -2.06
CA SER A 188 -1.15 21.38 -1.77
C SER A 188 -0.65 22.80 -2.01
N GLN A 189 0.26 23.29 -1.14
CA GLN A 189 0.70 24.69 -1.10
C GLN A 189 2.09 24.89 -1.67
N THR A 190 2.87 23.85 -1.82
CA THR A 190 4.30 23.93 -2.16
C THR A 190 4.65 23.41 -3.54
N LEU A 191 3.64 23.02 -4.35
CA LEU A 191 3.83 22.63 -5.74
C LEU A 191 3.78 23.85 -6.66
N THR A 192 4.67 23.86 -7.65
CA THR A 192 4.53 24.74 -8.81
C THR A 192 3.45 24.22 -9.75
N ASP A 193 2.93 25.09 -10.64
CA ASP A 193 1.94 24.68 -11.65
C ASP A 193 2.45 23.52 -12.52
N HIS A 194 3.75 23.49 -12.81
CA HIS A 194 4.37 22.43 -13.58
C HIS A 194 4.38 21.10 -12.83
N GLU A 195 4.80 21.12 -11.56
CA GLU A 195 4.79 19.92 -10.70
C GLU A 195 3.38 19.39 -10.50
N TYR A 196 2.41 20.28 -10.27
CA TYR A 196 0.99 19.92 -10.15
C TYR A 196 0.44 19.18 -11.38
N GLN A 197 0.90 19.56 -12.58
CA GLN A 197 0.44 18.94 -13.82
C GLN A 197 1.21 17.66 -14.20
N MET A 198 2.41 17.49 -13.64
CA MET A 198 3.21 16.28 -13.86
C MET A 198 2.76 15.10 -13.01
N LEU A 199 2.25 15.37 -11.82
CA LEU A 199 1.75 14.38 -10.87
C LEU A 199 0.31 13.96 -11.19
#